data_9f00d89d7e2da22cc48e777a704abe1a
#
_entry.id   9f00d89d7e2da22cc48e777a704abe1a
#
_cell.length_a   1.000
_cell.length_b   1.000
_cell.length_c   1.000
_cell.angle_alpha   90.00
_cell.angle_beta   90.00
_cell.angle_gamma   90.00
#
_symmetry.space_group_name_H-M   'P 1'
#
loop_
_entity.id
_entity.type
_entity.pdbx_description
1 polymer ?
#
loop_
_entity_poly.entity_id
_entity_poly.type
_entity_poly.pdbx_seq_one_letter_code
_entity_poly.pdbx_strand_id
1 'polypeptide(L)'
;MTRTYYGARRLTLLFLALMALSCSSTEKPRSSEPSAGSEDAAQPDPLPSWNDTATKARIVEFVETVTDPESPSFVEPWSRVAAFDNDGTLWVEQPMYAEMAFAIDRVRDLSRVHPEWKTQEPFRAVLEGDLAAVAASGPRAVIEVVLASHTGMSTTLFDTIATEWIRDAIHPELEKPYTELTYQPQIELLRYLEAHGFTNFIVSGGTVEFLRVYSLENYGIPPQRVVGSSVSTRYEVQGGKPSLLRLPEVDFIDDKEGKPVGIHSHIGRRPIAAFGNSDGDFQMLEWTTAGDGARLGVLIHHTDADREWAYDRDSHVGRLDRGLDEAAERGWLVIDMKNDWRRIFP
;
A
#
# COMPACT_ATOMS: atom_id res chain seq x y z
N MET A 1 -49.11 21.55 25.79
CA MET A 1 -49.49 20.74 26.94
C MET A 1 -48.54 19.52 26.91
N THR A 2 -47.68 19.15 27.77
CA THR A 2 -47.30 19.52 29.11
C THR A 2 -45.81 19.20 29.29
N ARG A 3 -45.14 20.08 30.00
CA ARG A 3 -43.75 19.91 30.52
C ARG A 3 -43.64 18.71 31.45
N THR A 4 -42.47 18.10 31.57
CA THR A 4 -41.90 17.89 32.93
C THR A 4 -40.36 17.74 32.89
N TYR A 5 -39.73 18.46 33.77
CA TYR A 5 -38.31 18.53 34.17
C TYR A 5 -37.95 17.45 35.21
N TYR A 6 -36.66 17.30 35.46
CA TYR A 6 -35.83 16.91 36.64
C TYR A 6 -34.78 15.87 36.24
N GLY A 7 -33.54 15.91 36.70
CA GLY A 7 -32.89 16.77 37.69
C GLY A 7 -31.41 16.38 37.80
N ALA A 8 -30.62 17.36 38.14
CA ALA A 8 -29.16 17.26 38.37
C ALA A 8 -28.83 16.55 39.70
N ARG A 9 -27.79 15.72 39.72
CA ARG A 9 -27.11 15.33 40.96
C ARG A 9 -25.65 15.77 40.94
N ARG A 10 -25.34 16.70 41.81
CA ARG A 10 -24.00 17.11 42.27
C ARG A 10 -23.44 16.02 43.18
N LEU A 11 -22.15 15.69 43.02
CA LEU A 11 -21.41 14.95 44.04
C LEU A 11 -20.19 15.75 44.44
N THR A 12 -20.09 15.88 45.75
CA THR A 12 -19.24 16.81 46.55
C THR A 12 -17.80 16.24 46.68
N LEU A 13 -16.82 17.11 46.60
CA LEU A 13 -15.41 16.89 46.94
C LEU A 13 -15.25 16.61 48.45
N LEU A 14 -14.37 15.68 48.79
CA LEU A 14 -13.82 15.54 50.15
C LEU A 14 -12.28 15.64 50.05
N PHE A 15 -11.74 16.73 50.62
CA PHE A 15 -10.31 16.95 50.88
C PHE A 15 -9.91 16.21 52.17
N LEU A 16 -8.83 15.44 52.13
CA LEU A 16 -8.10 15.02 53.34
C LEU A 16 -6.66 15.46 53.22
N ALA A 17 -6.29 16.40 54.12
CA ALA A 17 -4.93 16.84 54.33
C ALA A 17 -4.24 15.92 55.35
N LEU A 18 -3.06 15.39 55.02
CA LEU A 18 -2.17 14.78 56.00
C LEU A 18 -0.89 15.58 56.09
N MET A 19 -0.62 16.07 57.28
CA MET A 19 0.67 16.70 57.69
C MET A 19 1.74 15.61 57.85
N ALA A 20 2.91 15.84 57.28
CA ALA A 20 4.10 15.06 57.55
C ALA A 20 5.09 15.86 58.36
N LEU A 21 5.53 15.27 59.47
CA LEU A 21 6.57 15.79 60.35
C LEU A 21 7.96 15.76 59.69
N SER A 22 8.66 16.83 59.85
CA SER A 22 10.07 17.02 59.51
C SER A 22 10.96 16.36 60.53
N CYS A 23 11.88 15.47 60.08
CA CYS A 23 13.09 15.14 60.85
C CYS A 23 14.31 15.50 60.01
N SER A 24 15.06 16.48 60.51
CA SER A 24 16.36 16.90 59.99
C SER A 24 17.45 15.94 60.45
N SER A 25 18.18 15.32 59.52
CA SER A 25 19.48 14.70 59.77
C SER A 25 20.52 15.31 58.84
N THR A 26 21.52 15.91 59.44
CA THR A 26 22.71 16.50 58.81
C THR A 26 23.60 15.39 58.28
N GLU A 27 23.77 15.33 56.95
CA GLU A 27 24.83 14.55 56.32
C GLU A 27 25.85 15.43 55.61
N LYS A 28 27.12 15.06 55.79
CA LYS A 28 28.34 15.68 55.25
C LYS A 28 28.35 15.63 53.71
N PRO A 29 29.01 16.58 53.04
CA PRO A 29 29.16 16.54 51.59
C PRO A 29 30.09 15.43 51.16
N ARG A 30 29.57 14.50 50.35
CA ARG A 30 30.31 13.49 49.63
C ARG A 30 30.89 14.09 48.36
N SER A 31 32.17 13.91 48.17
CA SER A 31 32.92 14.28 46.97
C SER A 31 32.23 13.74 45.68
N SER A 32 31.99 14.63 44.73
CA SER A 32 31.53 14.32 43.40
C SER A 32 32.59 13.55 42.62
N GLU A 33 32.37 12.26 42.42
CA GLU A 33 33.02 11.51 41.34
C GLU A 33 32.44 11.99 39.99
N PRO A 34 33.27 12.07 38.92
CA PRO A 34 32.76 12.44 37.61
C PRO A 34 31.81 11.35 37.11
N SER A 35 30.58 11.75 36.85
CA SER A 35 29.58 10.92 36.14
C SER A 35 30.20 10.41 34.85
N ALA A 36 30.36 9.10 34.76
CA ALA A 36 30.65 8.42 33.51
C ALA A 36 29.61 8.85 32.48
N GLY A 37 30.08 9.25 31.30
CA GLY A 37 29.26 9.75 30.22
C GLY A 37 28.11 8.79 29.93
N SER A 38 26.93 9.34 29.78
CA SER A 38 25.81 8.65 29.18
C SER A 38 26.27 8.17 27.80
N GLU A 39 26.50 6.89 27.63
CA GLU A 39 26.52 6.30 26.28
C GLU A 39 25.18 6.70 25.66
N ASP A 40 25.28 7.53 24.67
CA ASP A 40 24.16 7.89 23.77
C ASP A 40 23.71 6.56 23.16
N ALA A 41 22.68 5.96 23.69
CA ALA A 41 22.15 4.71 23.16
C ALA A 41 21.70 5.04 21.73
N ALA A 42 22.49 4.62 20.76
CA ALA A 42 22.20 4.82 19.36
C ALA A 42 20.74 4.41 19.11
N GLN A 43 19.96 5.33 18.56
CA GLN A 43 18.56 5.02 18.23
C GLN A 43 18.54 3.79 17.31
N PRO A 44 17.65 2.82 17.54
CA PRO A 44 17.57 1.65 16.69
C PRO A 44 17.32 2.08 15.24
N ASP A 45 18.01 1.41 14.30
CA ASP A 45 17.83 1.65 12.87
C ASP A 45 16.34 1.54 12.51
N PRO A 46 15.69 2.59 11.97
CA PRO A 46 14.27 2.54 11.64
C PRO A 46 13.96 1.62 10.45
N LEU A 47 14.95 1.29 9.63
CA LEU A 47 14.84 0.51 8.40
C LEU A 47 15.84 -0.67 8.41
N PRO A 48 15.71 -1.63 9.35
CA PRO A 48 16.73 -2.66 9.58
C PRO A 48 16.86 -3.68 8.43
N SER A 49 15.84 -3.80 7.57
CA SER A 49 15.90 -4.65 6.36
C SER A 49 16.53 -3.95 5.15
N TRP A 50 16.95 -2.70 5.32
CA TRP A 50 17.73 -1.97 4.33
C TRP A 50 19.23 -2.05 4.63
N ASN A 51 20.04 -2.08 3.58
CA ASN A 51 21.47 -1.85 3.70
C ASN A 51 21.76 -0.35 3.88
N ASP A 52 22.91 -0.02 4.46
CA ASP A 52 23.32 1.37 4.66
C ASP A 52 23.86 1.94 3.36
N THR A 53 22.97 2.31 2.46
CA THR A 53 23.27 2.86 1.13
C THR A 53 22.88 4.33 1.03
N ALA A 54 23.34 4.97 -0.04
CA ALA A 54 22.94 6.35 -0.35
C ALA A 54 21.42 6.48 -0.55
N THR A 55 20.77 5.44 -1.10
CA THR A 55 19.32 5.41 -1.32
C THR A 55 18.56 5.47 0.01
N LYS A 56 18.91 4.61 0.97
CA LYS A 56 18.35 4.65 2.34
C LYS A 56 18.57 6.02 2.99
N ALA A 57 19.81 6.53 2.93
CA ALA A 57 20.15 7.82 3.52
C ALA A 57 19.30 8.98 2.94
N ARG A 58 19.05 8.99 1.62
CA ARG A 58 18.24 10.01 0.96
C ARG A 58 16.77 9.95 1.35
N ILE A 59 16.22 8.75 1.58
CA ILE A 59 14.85 8.58 2.07
C ILE A 59 14.73 9.13 3.48
N VAL A 60 15.67 8.77 4.38
CA VAL A 60 15.70 9.25 5.76
C VAL A 60 15.86 10.78 5.80
N GLU A 61 16.83 11.33 5.07
CA GLU A 61 17.06 12.78 4.95
C GLU A 61 15.81 13.54 4.48
N PHE A 62 15.09 13.00 3.48
CA PHE A 62 13.84 13.60 3.02
C PHE A 62 12.81 13.66 4.16
N VAL A 63 12.60 12.54 4.87
CA VAL A 63 11.63 12.48 5.96
C VAL A 63 12.00 13.44 7.06
N GLU A 64 13.26 13.46 7.51
CA GLU A 64 13.75 14.40 8.52
C GLU A 64 13.56 15.85 8.07
N THR A 65 13.91 16.17 6.83
CA THR A 65 13.79 17.53 6.27
C THR A 65 12.35 18.05 6.29
N VAL A 66 11.38 17.21 5.92
CA VAL A 66 9.97 17.64 5.83
C VAL A 66 9.24 17.56 7.17
N THR A 67 9.86 16.95 8.18
CA THR A 67 9.26 16.79 9.51
C THR A 67 9.89 17.70 10.59
N ASP A 68 11.06 18.25 10.34
CA ASP A 68 11.72 19.21 11.23
C ASP A 68 11.02 20.59 11.19
N PRO A 69 10.42 21.05 12.29
CA PRO A 69 9.75 22.35 12.34
C PRO A 69 10.66 23.55 12.03
N GLU A 70 11.97 23.40 12.19
CA GLU A 70 12.95 24.47 11.89
C GLU A 70 13.40 24.45 10.43
N SER A 71 13.04 23.41 9.67
CA SER A 71 13.38 23.29 8.27
C SER A 71 12.55 24.24 7.39
N PRO A 72 13.16 24.94 6.42
CA PRO A 72 12.40 25.72 5.43
C PRO A 72 11.50 24.85 4.53
N SER A 73 11.71 23.54 4.53
CA SER A 73 10.93 22.55 3.78
C SER A 73 9.92 21.80 4.67
N PHE A 74 9.69 22.27 5.92
CA PHE A 74 8.71 21.65 6.81
C PHE A 74 7.34 21.53 6.15
N VAL A 75 6.73 20.38 6.31
CA VAL A 75 5.37 20.10 5.84
C VAL A 75 4.51 19.70 7.04
N GLU A 76 3.37 20.36 7.19
CA GLU A 76 2.42 20.03 8.24
C GLU A 76 1.96 18.54 8.17
N PRO A 77 1.80 17.82 9.30
CA PRO A 77 1.45 16.40 9.32
C PRO A 77 0.24 16.04 8.46
N TRP A 78 -0.81 16.86 8.49
CA TRP A 78 -2.02 16.67 7.67
C TRP A 78 -1.79 16.85 6.16
N SER A 79 -0.62 17.33 5.75
CA SER A 79 -0.19 17.48 4.35
C SER A 79 0.81 16.41 3.90
N ARG A 80 1.34 15.60 4.83
CA ARG A 80 2.32 14.54 4.53
C ARG A 80 1.61 13.31 3.97
N VAL A 81 1.36 13.31 2.68
CA VAL A 81 0.78 12.17 1.96
C VAL A 81 1.86 11.44 1.19
N ALA A 82 1.92 10.12 1.37
CA ALA A 82 2.73 9.21 0.58
C ALA A 82 1.84 8.25 -0.20
N ALA A 83 2.10 8.08 -1.49
CA ALA A 83 1.40 7.18 -2.39
C ALA A 83 2.31 6.02 -2.78
N PHE A 84 1.80 4.80 -2.68
CA PHE A 84 2.50 3.57 -3.02
C PHE A 84 1.71 2.81 -4.08
N ASP A 85 2.36 2.39 -5.14
CA ASP A 85 1.84 1.29 -5.92
C ASP A 85 1.81 0.01 -5.08
N ASN A 86 1.13 -1.04 -5.55
CA ASN A 86 0.97 -2.29 -4.81
C ASN A 86 1.87 -3.40 -5.37
N ASP A 87 1.54 -3.89 -6.55
CA ASP A 87 2.21 -5.03 -7.17
C ASP A 87 3.62 -4.63 -7.61
N GLY A 88 4.64 -5.40 -7.23
CA GLY A 88 6.05 -5.06 -7.43
C GLY A 88 6.59 -3.92 -6.55
N THR A 89 5.72 -3.24 -5.78
CA THR A 89 6.12 -2.16 -4.88
C THR A 89 5.98 -2.54 -3.41
N LEU A 90 4.86 -3.09 -2.99
CA LEU A 90 4.61 -3.52 -1.61
C LEU A 90 4.68 -5.04 -1.43
N TRP A 91 4.43 -5.79 -2.48
CA TRP A 91 4.53 -7.25 -2.53
C TRP A 91 4.92 -7.74 -3.92
N VAL A 92 5.14 -9.06 -4.04
CA VAL A 92 5.52 -9.72 -5.28
C VAL A 92 4.47 -9.55 -6.39
N GLU A 93 4.93 -9.44 -7.66
CA GLU A 93 4.05 -9.40 -8.84
C GLU A 93 4.38 -10.45 -9.90
N GLN A 94 5.57 -11.04 -9.84
CA GLN A 94 5.97 -12.10 -10.77
C GLN A 94 5.47 -13.48 -10.29
N PRO A 95 5.20 -14.44 -11.19
CA PRO A 95 5.23 -14.31 -12.64
C PRO A 95 3.97 -13.65 -13.21
N MET A 96 3.01 -13.31 -12.34
CA MET A 96 1.71 -12.74 -12.69
C MET A 96 1.07 -12.08 -11.46
N TYR A 97 0.34 -11.01 -11.67
CA TYR A 97 -0.40 -10.32 -10.61
C TYR A 97 -1.32 -11.27 -9.83
N ALA A 98 -1.35 -11.14 -8.50
CA ALA A 98 -2.20 -11.95 -7.63
C ALA A 98 -3.69 -11.86 -8.01
N GLU A 99 -4.16 -10.68 -8.41
CA GLU A 99 -5.54 -10.48 -8.87
C GLU A 99 -5.85 -11.25 -10.17
N MET A 100 -4.86 -11.38 -11.06
CA MET A 100 -5.04 -12.21 -12.25
C MET A 100 -5.13 -13.70 -11.89
N ALA A 101 -4.33 -14.18 -10.92
CA ALA A 101 -4.43 -15.53 -10.41
C ALA A 101 -5.83 -15.80 -9.80
N PHE A 102 -6.33 -14.84 -9.01
CA PHE A 102 -7.72 -14.87 -8.51
C PHE A 102 -8.74 -14.94 -9.65
N ALA A 103 -8.61 -14.08 -10.66
CA ALA A 103 -9.54 -14.05 -11.80
C ALA A 103 -9.56 -15.38 -12.57
N ILE A 104 -8.39 -16.01 -12.76
CA ILE A 104 -8.24 -17.31 -13.40
C ILE A 104 -8.96 -18.40 -12.61
N ASP A 105 -8.76 -18.46 -11.31
CA ASP A 105 -9.41 -19.45 -10.45
C ASP A 105 -10.92 -19.25 -10.44
N ARG A 106 -11.38 -17.99 -10.39
CA ARG A 106 -12.81 -17.67 -10.50
C ARG A 106 -13.41 -18.12 -11.83
N VAL A 107 -12.71 -17.92 -12.96
CA VAL A 107 -13.16 -18.40 -14.29
C VAL A 107 -13.28 -19.91 -14.30
N ARG A 108 -12.30 -20.63 -13.72
CA ARG A 108 -12.35 -22.10 -13.61
C ARG A 108 -13.58 -22.56 -12.82
N ASP A 109 -13.87 -21.95 -11.68
CA ASP A 109 -15.03 -22.26 -10.85
C ASP A 109 -16.34 -21.97 -11.57
N LEU A 110 -16.46 -20.81 -12.20
CA LEU A 110 -17.65 -20.35 -12.91
C LEU A 110 -17.88 -21.13 -14.22
N SER A 111 -16.87 -21.75 -14.81
CA SER A 111 -16.99 -22.54 -16.03
C SER A 111 -17.98 -23.71 -15.93
N ARG A 112 -18.30 -24.13 -14.70
CA ARG A 112 -19.33 -25.16 -14.43
C ARG A 112 -20.73 -24.69 -14.79
N VAL A 113 -21.00 -23.41 -14.68
CA VAL A 113 -22.29 -22.76 -15.00
C VAL A 113 -22.22 -21.97 -16.31
N HIS A 114 -21.03 -21.83 -16.89
CA HIS A 114 -20.74 -21.19 -18.19
C HIS A 114 -20.04 -22.18 -19.14
N PRO A 115 -20.71 -23.25 -19.59
CA PRO A 115 -20.10 -24.28 -20.46
C PRO A 115 -19.60 -23.72 -21.79
N GLU A 116 -20.16 -22.62 -22.28
CA GLU A 116 -19.75 -21.88 -23.48
C GLU A 116 -18.31 -21.36 -23.40
N TRP A 117 -17.78 -21.10 -22.23
CA TRP A 117 -16.41 -20.63 -22.05
C TRP A 117 -15.34 -21.62 -22.50
N LYS A 118 -15.68 -22.88 -22.60
CA LYS A 118 -14.76 -23.91 -23.14
C LYS A 118 -14.42 -23.70 -24.62
N THR A 119 -15.18 -22.88 -25.33
CA THR A 119 -15.01 -22.64 -26.78
C THR A 119 -14.89 -21.14 -27.11
N GLN A 120 -15.08 -20.26 -26.15
CA GLN A 120 -15.02 -18.82 -26.33
C GLN A 120 -13.70 -18.23 -25.77
N GLU A 121 -12.99 -17.45 -26.59
CA GLU A 121 -11.87 -16.66 -26.12
C GLU A 121 -12.39 -15.42 -25.35
N PRO A 122 -11.66 -14.96 -24.34
CA PRO A 122 -10.37 -15.46 -23.82
C PRO A 122 -10.52 -16.63 -22.81
N PHE A 123 -11.73 -17.01 -22.44
CA PHE A 123 -11.99 -18.00 -21.38
C PHE A 123 -11.45 -19.38 -21.72
N ARG A 124 -11.50 -19.80 -22.99
CA ARG A 124 -10.92 -21.08 -23.45
C ARG A 124 -9.42 -21.11 -23.11
N ALA A 125 -8.68 -20.09 -23.47
CA ALA A 125 -7.25 -20.00 -23.18
C ALA A 125 -6.96 -20.04 -21.66
N VAL A 126 -7.76 -19.32 -20.84
CA VAL A 126 -7.67 -19.40 -19.37
C VAL A 126 -7.90 -20.81 -18.84
N LEU A 127 -8.92 -21.51 -19.34
CA LEU A 127 -9.27 -22.88 -18.91
C LEU A 127 -8.22 -23.92 -19.35
N GLU A 128 -7.58 -23.72 -20.50
CA GLU A 128 -6.48 -24.53 -21.00
C GLU A 128 -5.12 -24.20 -20.34
N GLY A 129 -5.05 -23.09 -19.56
CA GLY A 129 -3.83 -22.63 -18.92
C GLY A 129 -2.86 -21.91 -19.87
N ASP A 130 -3.33 -21.51 -21.06
CA ASP A 130 -2.53 -20.77 -22.04
C ASP A 130 -2.59 -19.26 -21.77
N LEU A 131 -1.90 -18.85 -20.70
CA LEU A 131 -1.84 -17.44 -20.29
C LEU A 131 -1.09 -16.57 -21.31
N ALA A 132 -0.19 -17.17 -22.10
CA ALA A 132 0.49 -16.44 -23.18
C ALA A 132 -0.50 -16.04 -24.27
N ALA A 133 -1.46 -16.91 -24.62
CA ALA A 133 -2.53 -16.58 -25.56
C ALA A 133 -3.47 -15.48 -24.99
N VAL A 134 -3.77 -15.50 -23.68
CA VAL A 134 -4.56 -14.43 -23.05
C VAL A 134 -3.83 -13.10 -23.16
N ALA A 135 -2.53 -13.05 -22.80
CA ALA A 135 -1.71 -11.83 -22.88
C ALA A 135 -1.58 -11.34 -24.35
N ALA A 136 -1.36 -12.24 -25.30
CA ALA A 136 -1.26 -11.91 -26.72
C ALA A 136 -2.58 -11.38 -27.33
N SER A 137 -3.73 -11.72 -26.71
CA SER A 137 -5.05 -11.19 -27.11
C SER A 137 -5.25 -9.72 -26.70
N GLY A 138 -4.32 -9.17 -25.94
CA GLY A 138 -4.26 -7.76 -25.58
C GLY A 138 -5.11 -7.36 -24.38
N PRO A 139 -5.07 -6.07 -23.98
CA PRO A 139 -5.69 -5.58 -22.75
C PRO A 139 -7.19 -5.84 -22.63
N ARG A 140 -7.90 -5.85 -23.76
CA ARG A 140 -9.34 -6.11 -23.78
C ARG A 140 -9.69 -7.50 -23.28
N ALA A 141 -8.90 -8.53 -23.64
CA ALA A 141 -9.11 -9.91 -23.20
C ALA A 141 -8.89 -10.03 -21.68
N VAL A 142 -7.87 -9.37 -21.15
CA VAL A 142 -7.61 -9.31 -19.71
C VAL A 142 -8.79 -8.65 -18.97
N ILE A 143 -9.28 -7.51 -19.45
CA ILE A 143 -10.45 -6.82 -18.88
C ILE A 143 -11.68 -7.74 -18.90
N GLU A 144 -11.91 -8.47 -19.98
CA GLU A 144 -13.04 -9.41 -20.09
C GLU A 144 -12.99 -10.53 -19.06
N VAL A 145 -11.81 -11.10 -18.80
CA VAL A 145 -11.57 -12.09 -17.74
C VAL A 145 -11.84 -11.51 -16.36
N VAL A 146 -11.33 -10.30 -16.09
CA VAL A 146 -11.56 -9.59 -14.82
C VAL A 146 -13.04 -9.29 -14.64
N LEU A 147 -13.72 -8.72 -15.62
CA LEU A 147 -15.15 -8.42 -15.51
C LEU A 147 -16.00 -9.67 -15.25
N ALA A 148 -15.71 -10.79 -15.95
CA ALA A 148 -16.45 -12.03 -15.76
C ALA A 148 -16.27 -12.63 -14.35
N SER A 149 -15.10 -12.47 -13.76
CA SER A 149 -14.77 -12.99 -12.42
C SER A 149 -15.21 -12.08 -11.28
N HIS A 150 -15.33 -10.77 -11.52
CA HIS A 150 -15.49 -9.74 -10.49
C HIS A 150 -16.89 -9.12 -10.42
N THR A 151 -17.78 -9.41 -11.36
CA THR A 151 -19.07 -8.72 -11.50
C THR A 151 -20.27 -9.66 -11.42
N GLY A 152 -21.49 -9.13 -11.53
CA GLY A 152 -22.72 -9.90 -11.42
C GLY A 152 -23.10 -10.31 -9.99
N MET A 153 -22.41 -9.74 -8.97
CA MET A 153 -22.65 -10.01 -7.55
C MET A 153 -22.59 -8.73 -6.74
N SER A 154 -23.06 -8.80 -5.49
CA SER A 154 -22.92 -7.64 -4.58
C SER A 154 -21.47 -7.41 -4.16
N THR A 155 -21.14 -6.16 -3.80
CA THR A 155 -19.82 -5.81 -3.24
C THR A 155 -19.49 -6.66 -2.01
N THR A 156 -20.47 -6.92 -1.12
CA THR A 156 -20.28 -7.77 0.06
C THR A 156 -19.96 -9.22 -0.28
N LEU A 157 -20.60 -9.77 -1.33
CA LEU A 157 -20.30 -11.15 -1.75
C LEU A 157 -18.92 -11.23 -2.40
N PHE A 158 -18.55 -10.23 -3.21
CA PHE A 158 -17.21 -10.15 -3.79
C PHE A 158 -16.13 -10.08 -2.70
N ASP A 159 -16.32 -9.21 -1.70
CA ASP A 159 -15.43 -9.06 -0.55
C ASP A 159 -15.21 -10.41 0.17
N THR A 160 -16.30 -11.16 0.42
CA THR A 160 -16.21 -12.49 1.03
C THR A 160 -15.39 -13.45 0.18
N ILE A 161 -15.67 -13.55 -1.13
CA ILE A 161 -14.99 -14.46 -2.05
C ILE A 161 -13.49 -14.11 -2.18
N ALA A 162 -13.17 -12.83 -2.33
CA ALA A 162 -11.79 -12.37 -2.44
C ALA A 162 -11.01 -12.59 -1.12
N THR A 163 -11.64 -12.35 0.04
CA THR A 163 -11.04 -12.61 1.35
C THR A 163 -10.75 -14.10 1.56
N GLU A 164 -11.69 -14.98 1.20
CA GLU A 164 -11.48 -16.42 1.30
C GLU A 164 -10.35 -16.88 0.39
N TRP A 165 -10.30 -16.37 -0.84
CA TRP A 165 -9.27 -16.73 -1.80
C TRP A 165 -7.87 -16.27 -1.32
N ILE A 166 -7.69 -15.01 -0.95
CA ILE A 166 -6.36 -14.47 -0.57
C ILE A 166 -5.79 -15.15 0.69
N ARG A 167 -6.66 -15.59 1.61
CA ARG A 167 -6.25 -16.33 2.81
C ARG A 167 -5.60 -17.66 2.47
N ASP A 168 -6.11 -18.36 1.44
CA ASP A 168 -5.73 -19.73 1.12
C ASP A 168 -4.83 -19.81 -0.13
N ALA A 169 -4.67 -18.72 -0.89
CA ALA A 169 -3.93 -18.68 -2.14
C ALA A 169 -2.42 -18.82 -1.92
N ILE A 170 -1.84 -19.76 -2.65
CA ILE A 170 -0.41 -20.04 -2.63
C ILE A 170 0.21 -19.55 -3.94
N HIS A 171 1.30 -18.82 -3.82
CA HIS A 171 2.08 -18.36 -4.96
C HIS A 171 2.67 -19.54 -5.74
N PRO A 172 2.53 -19.60 -7.07
CA PRO A 172 2.80 -20.82 -7.85
C PRO A 172 4.29 -21.22 -7.87
N GLU A 173 5.22 -20.28 -7.76
CA GLU A 173 6.66 -20.56 -7.82
C GLU A 173 7.35 -20.48 -6.45
N LEU A 174 6.93 -19.56 -5.58
CA LEU A 174 7.51 -19.44 -4.25
C LEU A 174 6.90 -20.40 -3.22
N GLU A 175 5.82 -21.07 -3.56
CA GLU A 175 5.11 -22.07 -2.73
C GLU A 175 4.76 -21.53 -1.33
N LYS A 176 4.48 -20.23 -1.22
CA LYS A 176 4.10 -19.52 0.01
C LYS A 176 2.76 -18.82 -0.17
N PRO A 177 2.02 -18.57 0.93
CA PRO A 177 0.86 -17.68 0.86
C PRO A 177 1.25 -16.30 0.30
N TYR A 178 0.41 -15.73 -0.57
CA TYR A 178 0.66 -14.37 -1.08
C TYR A 178 0.83 -13.35 0.04
N THR A 179 0.12 -13.53 1.14
CA THR A 179 0.19 -12.64 2.33
C THR A 179 1.56 -12.65 3.02
N GLU A 180 2.40 -13.66 2.79
CA GLU A 180 3.78 -13.74 3.30
C GLU A 180 4.82 -13.18 2.31
N LEU A 181 4.39 -12.72 1.15
CA LEU A 181 5.26 -12.23 0.08
C LEU A 181 5.26 -10.69 -0.02
N THR A 182 5.01 -10.02 1.10
CA THR A 182 5.19 -8.57 1.22
C THR A 182 6.67 -8.23 1.30
N TYR A 183 7.09 -7.11 0.70
CA TYR A 183 8.47 -6.66 0.80
C TYR A 183 8.74 -6.05 2.17
N GLN A 184 9.49 -6.76 2.99
CA GLN A 184 9.81 -6.34 4.37
C GLN A 184 10.39 -4.91 4.45
N PRO A 185 11.33 -4.48 3.55
CA PRO A 185 11.82 -3.11 3.56
C PRO A 185 10.73 -2.07 3.36
N GLN A 186 9.74 -2.36 2.54
CA GLN A 186 8.61 -1.44 2.31
C GLN A 186 7.65 -1.41 3.50
N ILE A 187 7.43 -2.54 4.16
CA ILE A 187 6.63 -2.57 5.41
C ILE A 187 7.30 -1.73 6.50
N GLU A 188 8.62 -1.77 6.61
CA GLU A 188 9.37 -0.91 7.53
C GLU A 188 9.25 0.57 7.14
N LEU A 189 9.35 0.87 5.85
CA LEU A 189 9.21 2.23 5.32
C LEU A 189 7.81 2.80 5.58
N LEU A 190 6.75 2.02 5.36
CA LEU A 190 5.37 2.43 5.68
C LEU A 190 5.23 2.81 7.16
N ARG A 191 5.78 1.99 8.06
CA ARG A 191 5.76 2.25 9.50
C ARG A 191 6.61 3.46 9.88
N TYR A 192 7.77 3.62 9.26
CA TYR A 192 8.65 4.76 9.47
C TYR A 192 7.98 6.07 9.06
N LEU A 193 7.37 6.11 7.90
CA LEU A 193 6.60 7.26 7.43
C LEU A 193 5.41 7.58 8.35
N GLU A 194 4.65 6.57 8.78
CA GLU A 194 3.52 6.75 9.69
C GLU A 194 3.96 7.32 11.05
N ALA A 195 5.08 6.81 11.61
CA ALA A 195 5.67 7.33 12.84
C ALA A 195 6.10 8.80 12.72
N HIS A 196 6.39 9.27 11.50
CA HIS A 196 6.72 10.67 11.18
C HIS A 196 5.51 11.49 10.69
N GLY A 197 4.29 11.01 10.96
CA GLY A 197 3.04 11.73 10.69
C GLY A 197 2.62 11.75 9.23
N PHE A 198 3.14 10.85 8.39
CA PHE A 198 2.63 10.65 7.05
C PHE A 198 1.33 9.86 7.05
N THR A 199 0.51 10.11 6.06
CA THR A 199 -0.64 9.27 5.70
C THR A 199 -0.30 8.51 4.44
N ASN A 200 -0.15 7.17 4.57
CA ASN A 200 0.15 6.28 3.45
C ASN A 200 -1.13 5.87 2.72
N PHE A 201 -1.09 5.88 1.40
CA PHE A 201 -2.15 5.42 0.50
C PHE A 201 -1.59 4.39 -0.48
N ILE A 202 -2.40 3.39 -0.81
CA ILE A 202 -2.16 2.53 -1.98
C ILE A 202 -2.81 3.20 -3.19
N VAL A 203 -2.11 3.21 -4.34
CA VAL A 203 -2.59 3.73 -5.63
C VAL A 203 -2.18 2.74 -6.70
N SER A 204 -3.10 1.86 -7.13
CA SER A 204 -2.79 0.67 -7.90
C SER A 204 -3.66 0.49 -9.14
N GLY A 205 -3.09 -0.10 -10.18
CA GLY A 205 -3.83 -0.55 -11.36
C GLY A 205 -4.82 -1.69 -11.09
N GLY A 206 -4.63 -2.43 -9.99
CA GLY A 206 -5.54 -3.47 -9.53
C GLY A 206 -6.90 -2.93 -9.09
N THR A 207 -7.91 -3.82 -8.97
CA THR A 207 -9.26 -3.36 -8.57
C THR A 207 -9.30 -3.02 -7.08
N VAL A 208 -9.89 -1.87 -6.79
CA VAL A 208 -9.93 -1.28 -5.45
C VAL A 208 -10.52 -2.22 -4.40
N GLU A 209 -11.54 -3.00 -4.75
CA GLU A 209 -12.19 -3.92 -3.83
C GLU A 209 -11.31 -5.16 -3.54
N PHE A 210 -10.57 -5.69 -4.53
CA PHE A 210 -9.63 -6.79 -4.30
C PHE A 210 -8.48 -6.35 -3.37
N LEU A 211 -7.91 -5.17 -3.61
CA LEU A 211 -6.86 -4.60 -2.76
C LEU A 211 -7.30 -4.40 -1.31
N ARG A 212 -8.54 -3.96 -1.10
CA ARG A 212 -9.09 -3.64 0.22
C ARG A 212 -9.20 -4.84 1.16
N VAL A 213 -9.36 -6.06 0.63
CA VAL A 213 -9.54 -7.24 1.49
C VAL A 213 -8.29 -7.62 2.29
N TYR A 214 -7.10 -7.20 1.83
CA TYR A 214 -5.85 -7.53 2.51
C TYR A 214 -5.00 -6.33 2.94
N SER A 215 -5.32 -5.12 2.47
CA SER A 215 -4.48 -3.93 2.70
C SER A 215 -4.22 -3.62 4.18
N LEU A 216 -5.21 -3.84 5.05
CA LEU A 216 -5.06 -3.59 6.48
C LEU A 216 -4.16 -4.64 7.15
N GLU A 217 -4.37 -5.92 6.87
CA GLU A 217 -3.62 -7.01 7.50
C GLU A 217 -2.18 -7.05 7.03
N ASN A 218 -1.95 -6.87 5.72
CA ASN A 218 -0.62 -6.99 5.14
C ASN A 218 0.23 -5.73 5.34
N TYR A 219 -0.36 -4.54 5.26
CA TYR A 219 0.39 -3.29 5.21
C TYR A 219 0.08 -2.30 6.35
N GLY A 220 -0.97 -2.55 7.13
CA GLY A 220 -1.50 -1.59 8.10
C GLY A 220 -2.26 -0.44 7.45
N ILE A 221 -2.54 -0.50 6.15
CA ILE A 221 -3.26 0.55 5.41
C ILE A 221 -4.75 0.22 5.38
N PRO A 222 -5.61 1.04 6.01
CA PRO A 222 -7.03 0.76 6.08
C PRO A 222 -7.71 0.91 4.70
N PRO A 223 -8.82 0.16 4.43
CA PRO A 223 -9.46 0.09 3.11
C PRO A 223 -9.84 1.44 2.48
N GLN A 224 -10.15 2.46 3.28
CA GLN A 224 -10.47 3.81 2.80
C GLN A 224 -9.25 4.59 2.28
N ARG A 225 -8.04 4.07 2.47
CA ARG A 225 -6.79 4.63 1.94
C ARG A 225 -6.26 3.85 0.73
N VAL A 226 -7.14 3.09 0.09
CA VAL A 226 -6.84 2.37 -1.15
C VAL A 226 -7.54 3.05 -2.31
N VAL A 227 -6.77 3.48 -3.30
CA VAL A 227 -7.20 3.95 -4.61
C VAL A 227 -6.85 2.88 -5.62
N GLY A 228 -7.74 2.58 -6.55
CA GLY A 228 -7.53 1.53 -7.53
C GLY A 228 -8.55 1.61 -8.67
N SER A 229 -8.37 0.76 -9.66
CA SER A 229 -9.34 0.60 -10.73
C SER A 229 -10.69 0.13 -10.18
N SER A 230 -11.78 0.49 -10.84
CA SER A 230 -13.12 0.16 -10.37
C SER A 230 -14.05 -0.30 -11.49
N VAL A 231 -15.04 -1.10 -11.13
CA VAL A 231 -16.20 -1.41 -11.97
C VAL A 231 -17.40 -0.59 -11.53
N SER A 232 -18.29 -0.31 -12.46
CA SER A 232 -19.54 0.40 -12.15
C SER A 232 -20.35 -0.35 -11.11
N THR A 233 -20.94 0.40 -10.18
CA THR A 233 -21.82 -0.15 -9.15
C THR A 233 -23.20 0.46 -9.21
N ARG A 234 -24.22 -0.34 -8.86
CA ARG A 234 -25.59 0.13 -8.80
C ARG A 234 -26.23 -0.18 -7.46
N TYR A 235 -26.85 0.82 -6.84
CA TYR A 235 -27.65 0.61 -5.66
C TYR A 235 -28.94 -0.15 -6.03
N GLU A 236 -29.26 -1.20 -5.28
CA GLU A 236 -30.51 -1.96 -5.41
C GLU A 236 -31.01 -2.46 -4.06
N VAL A 237 -32.28 -2.84 -4.02
CA VAL A 237 -32.90 -3.43 -2.83
C VAL A 237 -33.40 -4.83 -3.20
N GLN A 238 -32.78 -5.87 -2.66
CA GLN A 238 -33.18 -7.26 -2.85
C GLN A 238 -33.77 -7.82 -1.55
N GLY A 239 -35.02 -8.30 -1.61
CA GLY A 239 -35.66 -8.86 -0.44
C GLY A 239 -35.77 -7.87 0.76
N GLY A 240 -35.88 -6.58 0.49
CA GLY A 240 -35.94 -5.53 1.52
C GLY A 240 -34.56 -5.15 2.09
N LYS A 241 -33.46 -5.69 1.58
CA LYS A 241 -32.09 -5.35 2.01
C LYS A 241 -31.40 -4.51 0.95
N PRO A 242 -30.83 -3.35 1.31
CA PRO A 242 -30.04 -2.54 0.40
C PRO A 242 -28.70 -3.23 0.08
N SER A 243 -28.25 -3.09 -1.16
CA SER A 243 -27.01 -3.69 -1.68
C SER A 243 -26.42 -2.83 -2.79
N LEU A 244 -25.12 -2.97 -3.03
CA LEU A 244 -24.44 -2.45 -4.22
C LEU A 244 -24.11 -3.63 -5.13
N LEU A 245 -24.68 -3.65 -6.33
CA LEU A 245 -24.41 -4.64 -7.36
C LEU A 245 -23.22 -4.18 -8.22
N ARG A 246 -22.24 -5.04 -8.44
CA ARG A 246 -21.10 -4.83 -9.34
C ARG A 246 -21.53 -5.16 -10.78
N LEU A 247 -21.41 -4.19 -11.67
CA LEU A 247 -21.82 -4.31 -13.07
C LEU A 247 -20.61 -4.68 -13.96
N PRO A 248 -20.83 -5.40 -15.08
CA PRO A 248 -19.77 -5.77 -16.01
C PRO A 248 -19.35 -4.61 -16.92
N GLU A 249 -18.98 -3.50 -16.32
CA GLU A 249 -18.58 -2.26 -16.95
C GLU A 249 -17.46 -1.61 -16.14
N VAL A 250 -16.36 -1.27 -16.80
CA VAL A 250 -15.26 -0.53 -16.18
C VAL A 250 -15.73 0.91 -15.90
N ASP A 251 -15.57 1.35 -14.67
CA ASP A 251 -15.86 2.72 -14.25
C ASP A 251 -14.61 3.59 -14.33
N PHE A 252 -13.48 3.11 -13.79
CA PHE A 252 -12.22 3.83 -13.77
C PHE A 252 -11.02 2.86 -13.88
N ILE A 253 -9.96 3.29 -14.56
CA ILE A 253 -8.66 2.59 -14.63
C ILE A 253 -7.61 3.46 -13.97
N ASP A 254 -7.03 2.99 -12.85
CA ASP A 254 -6.04 3.68 -12.05
C ASP A 254 -4.60 3.28 -12.43
N ASP A 255 -4.30 3.36 -13.72
CA ASP A 255 -2.97 3.07 -14.28
C ASP A 255 -2.47 4.27 -15.08
N LYS A 256 -1.16 4.51 -15.13
CA LYS A 256 -0.52 5.60 -15.86
C LYS A 256 -1.14 6.96 -15.50
N GLU A 257 -1.72 7.65 -16.49
CA GLU A 257 -2.42 8.93 -16.31
C GLU A 257 -3.62 8.83 -15.35
N GLY A 258 -4.17 7.63 -15.17
CA GLY A 258 -5.24 7.37 -14.21
C GLY A 258 -4.79 7.59 -12.77
N LYS A 259 -3.57 7.18 -12.39
CA LYS A 259 -3.09 7.29 -11.01
C LYS A 259 -3.15 8.72 -10.44
N PRO A 260 -2.62 9.77 -11.08
CA PRO A 260 -2.80 11.15 -10.57
C PRO A 260 -4.27 11.61 -10.56
N VAL A 261 -5.12 11.12 -11.47
CA VAL A 261 -6.56 11.41 -11.47
C VAL A 261 -7.26 10.73 -10.29
N GLY A 262 -6.94 9.46 -10.02
CA GLY A 262 -7.44 8.72 -8.87
C GLY A 262 -7.02 9.37 -7.55
N ILE A 263 -5.75 9.74 -7.41
CA ILE A 263 -5.24 10.50 -6.26
C ILE A 263 -6.02 11.80 -6.06
N HIS A 264 -6.21 12.58 -7.12
CA HIS A 264 -6.96 13.83 -7.04
C HIS A 264 -8.40 13.60 -6.56
N SER A 265 -9.07 12.59 -7.11
CA SER A 265 -10.48 12.32 -6.85
C SER A 265 -10.74 11.74 -5.45
N HIS A 266 -9.82 10.88 -4.95
CA HIS A 266 -10.05 10.12 -3.72
C HIS A 266 -9.26 10.65 -2.51
N ILE A 267 -8.06 11.20 -2.74
CA ILE A 267 -7.22 11.75 -1.67
C ILE A 267 -7.43 13.27 -1.55
N GLY A 268 -7.70 13.95 -2.66
CA GLY A 268 -7.93 15.39 -2.71
C GLY A 268 -6.67 16.24 -2.46
N ARG A 269 -5.49 15.61 -2.48
CA ARG A 269 -4.21 16.26 -2.23
C ARG A 269 -3.10 15.57 -3.01
N ARG A 270 -2.18 16.38 -3.56
CA ARG A 270 -0.95 15.88 -4.20
C ARG A 270 -0.03 15.28 -3.14
N PRO A 271 0.45 14.04 -3.28
CA PRO A 271 1.43 13.46 -2.37
C PRO A 271 2.74 14.25 -2.36
N ILE A 272 3.51 14.14 -1.27
CA ILE A 272 4.89 14.65 -1.21
C ILE A 272 5.92 13.54 -1.44
N ALA A 273 5.48 12.28 -1.38
CA ALA A 273 6.29 11.12 -1.72
C ALA A 273 5.46 10.14 -2.56
N ALA A 274 6.08 9.50 -3.56
CA ALA A 274 5.46 8.45 -4.37
C ALA A 274 6.47 7.34 -4.63
N PHE A 275 5.99 6.09 -4.57
CA PHE A 275 6.77 4.87 -4.72
C PHE A 275 6.09 3.97 -5.74
N GLY A 276 6.85 3.45 -6.69
CA GLY A 276 6.38 2.53 -7.71
C GLY A 276 7.51 1.67 -8.24
N ASN A 277 7.24 0.78 -9.19
CA ASN A 277 8.25 -0.11 -9.75
C ASN A 277 8.18 -0.23 -11.28
N SER A 278 7.20 0.40 -11.90
CA SER A 278 6.94 0.22 -13.34
C SER A 278 6.66 1.54 -14.07
N ASP A 279 6.62 1.48 -15.40
CA ASP A 279 6.18 2.60 -16.22
C ASP A 279 4.69 2.95 -16.02
N GLY A 280 3.92 2.07 -15.36
CA GLY A 280 2.57 2.35 -14.88
C GLY A 280 2.52 3.44 -13.81
N ASP A 281 3.62 3.63 -13.08
CA ASP A 281 3.74 4.61 -12.00
C ASP A 281 4.33 5.94 -12.45
N PHE A 282 4.82 5.99 -13.68
CA PHE A 282 5.56 7.14 -14.19
C PHE A 282 4.83 8.46 -13.92
N GLN A 283 3.55 8.55 -14.29
CA GLN A 283 2.76 9.78 -14.14
C GLN A 283 2.44 10.09 -12.67
N MET A 284 2.33 9.09 -11.81
CA MET A 284 2.18 9.29 -10.37
C MET A 284 3.43 9.95 -9.78
N LEU A 285 4.62 9.43 -10.13
CA LEU A 285 5.89 10.01 -9.68
C LEU A 285 6.10 11.41 -10.27
N GLU A 286 5.89 11.57 -11.59
CA GLU A 286 6.02 12.84 -12.28
C GLU A 286 5.12 13.91 -11.64
N TRP A 287 3.84 13.59 -11.45
CA TRP A 287 2.89 14.53 -10.84
C TRP A 287 3.27 14.86 -9.39
N THR A 288 3.67 13.87 -8.60
CA THR A 288 4.10 14.06 -7.21
C THR A 288 5.30 15.00 -7.13
N THR A 289 6.34 14.76 -7.96
CA THR A 289 7.59 15.51 -7.91
C THR A 289 7.54 16.88 -8.59
N ALA A 290 6.56 17.13 -9.46
CA ALA A 290 6.32 18.43 -10.08
C ALA A 290 5.69 19.48 -9.13
N GLY A 291 5.37 19.14 -7.89
CA GLY A 291 4.86 20.08 -6.88
C GLY A 291 5.94 20.94 -6.26
N ASP A 292 5.55 22.04 -5.64
CA ASP A 292 6.46 22.93 -4.91
C ASP A 292 6.99 22.28 -3.62
N GLY A 293 8.16 22.71 -3.16
CA GLY A 293 8.81 22.24 -1.94
C GLY A 293 9.51 20.89 -2.10
N ALA A 294 9.94 20.31 -0.97
CA ALA A 294 10.62 19.02 -0.98
C ALA A 294 9.67 17.88 -1.41
N ARG A 295 10.11 17.10 -2.38
CA ARG A 295 9.35 16.00 -2.99
C ARG A 295 10.24 14.79 -3.16
N LEU A 296 9.66 13.60 -3.10
CA LEU A 296 10.36 12.34 -3.27
C LEU A 296 9.62 11.45 -4.27
N GLY A 297 10.28 11.08 -5.36
CA GLY A 297 9.86 10.03 -6.29
C GLY A 297 10.84 8.86 -6.20
N VAL A 298 10.32 7.65 -6.08
CA VAL A 298 11.13 6.43 -5.89
C VAL A 298 10.64 5.34 -6.82
N LEU A 299 11.58 4.74 -7.56
CA LEU A 299 11.35 3.52 -8.34
C LEU A 299 12.09 2.35 -7.71
N ILE A 300 11.43 1.22 -7.62
CA ILE A 300 12.04 -0.06 -7.23
C ILE A 300 12.46 -0.77 -8.51
N HIS A 301 13.75 -0.99 -8.68
CA HIS A 301 14.30 -1.80 -9.76
C HIS A 301 14.56 -3.20 -9.23
N HIS A 302 13.85 -4.16 -9.78
CA HIS A 302 13.97 -5.58 -9.42
C HIS A 302 15.23 -6.16 -10.06
N THR A 303 16.26 -6.34 -9.25
CA THR A 303 17.63 -6.74 -9.69
C THR A 303 18.09 -8.05 -9.06
N ASP A 304 17.25 -8.71 -8.24
CA ASP A 304 17.66 -9.83 -7.41
C ASP A 304 17.01 -11.15 -7.82
N ALA A 305 17.56 -11.76 -8.86
CA ALA A 305 17.11 -13.07 -9.33
C ALA A 305 17.38 -14.23 -8.36
N ASP A 306 18.20 -14.01 -7.30
CA ASP A 306 18.53 -15.06 -6.35
C ASP A 306 17.50 -15.16 -5.21
N ARG A 307 16.89 -14.03 -4.81
CA ARG A 307 15.96 -13.93 -3.66
C ARG A 307 14.51 -13.65 -4.07
N GLU A 308 14.32 -13.09 -5.29
CA GLU A 308 13.05 -12.74 -5.89
C GLU A 308 13.16 -12.91 -7.41
N TRP A 309 12.87 -11.93 -8.25
CA TRP A 309 13.10 -11.91 -9.70
C TRP A 309 13.96 -10.72 -10.10
N ALA A 310 14.67 -10.85 -11.24
CA ALA A 310 15.28 -9.71 -11.90
C ALA A 310 14.55 -9.45 -13.22
N TYR A 311 13.96 -8.27 -13.33
CA TYR A 311 13.20 -7.85 -14.53
C TYR A 311 13.15 -6.33 -14.63
N ASP A 312 13.01 -5.85 -15.87
CA ASP A 312 12.85 -4.43 -16.18
C ASP A 312 12.19 -4.21 -17.56
N ARG A 313 12.96 -3.80 -18.58
CA ARG A 313 12.49 -3.28 -19.88
C ARG A 313 11.71 -4.28 -20.72
N ASP A 314 12.06 -5.56 -20.66
CA ASP A 314 11.49 -6.62 -21.50
C ASP A 314 10.38 -7.40 -20.78
N SER A 315 10.09 -7.06 -19.52
CA SER A 315 9.04 -7.75 -18.75
C SER A 315 7.64 -7.41 -19.26
N HIS A 316 6.77 -8.41 -19.25
CA HIS A 316 5.35 -8.22 -19.51
C HIS A 316 4.56 -7.79 -18.27
N VAL A 317 5.09 -8.10 -17.07
CA VAL A 317 4.57 -7.72 -15.76
C VAL A 317 5.59 -6.79 -15.12
N GLY A 318 5.18 -5.64 -14.64
CA GLY A 318 6.06 -4.69 -13.97
C GLY A 318 7.14 -4.09 -14.91
N ARG A 319 6.82 -3.82 -16.17
CA ARG A 319 7.79 -3.26 -17.12
C ARG A 319 8.29 -1.90 -16.66
N LEU A 320 9.60 -1.77 -16.51
CA LEU A 320 10.30 -0.54 -16.14
C LEU A 320 11.34 -0.17 -17.21
N ASP A 321 10.98 0.72 -18.12
CA ASP A 321 11.80 1.13 -19.27
C ASP A 321 12.04 2.65 -19.23
N ARG A 322 11.02 3.43 -19.50
CA ARG A 322 11.04 4.89 -19.47
C ARG A 322 11.44 5.42 -18.09
N GLY A 323 10.92 4.82 -17.03
CA GLY A 323 11.24 5.20 -15.66
C GLY A 323 12.75 5.14 -15.39
N LEU A 324 13.46 4.10 -15.84
CA LEU A 324 14.90 3.97 -15.69
C LEU A 324 15.66 5.01 -16.50
N ASP A 325 15.20 5.30 -17.73
CA ASP A 325 15.88 6.28 -18.61
C ASP A 325 15.79 7.71 -18.04
N GLU A 326 14.65 8.09 -17.48
CA GLU A 326 14.37 9.46 -17.06
C GLU A 326 14.58 9.71 -15.56
N ALA A 327 14.74 8.68 -14.72
CA ALA A 327 14.82 8.83 -13.25
C ALA A 327 15.87 9.84 -12.79
N ALA A 328 17.09 9.75 -13.34
CA ALA A 328 18.19 10.62 -12.95
C ALA A 328 17.93 12.10 -13.32
N GLU A 329 17.39 12.37 -14.51
CA GLU A 329 17.05 13.74 -14.96
C GLU A 329 15.91 14.33 -14.09
N ARG A 330 14.97 13.50 -13.66
CA ARG A 330 13.83 13.90 -12.82
C ARG A 330 14.17 13.98 -11.34
N GLY A 331 15.38 13.57 -10.95
CA GLY A 331 15.81 13.52 -9.55
C GLY A 331 15.10 12.43 -8.73
N TRP A 332 14.55 11.40 -9.39
CA TRP A 332 13.96 10.25 -8.72
C TRP A 332 15.04 9.30 -8.20
N LEU A 333 14.77 8.69 -7.06
CA LEU A 333 15.62 7.61 -6.55
C LEU A 333 15.26 6.30 -7.24
N VAL A 334 16.28 5.50 -7.53
CA VAL A 334 16.09 4.12 -8.00
C VAL A 334 16.67 3.20 -6.93
N ILE A 335 15.81 2.41 -6.31
CA ILE A 335 16.19 1.35 -5.39
C ILE A 335 16.71 0.18 -6.22
N ASP A 336 17.93 -0.25 -5.98
CA ASP A 336 18.47 -1.52 -6.47
C ASP A 336 18.11 -2.60 -5.44
N MET A 337 17.12 -3.43 -5.73
CA MET A 337 16.62 -4.41 -4.77
C MET A 337 17.73 -5.31 -4.20
N LYS A 338 18.67 -5.74 -5.04
CA LYS A 338 19.78 -6.62 -4.63
C LYS A 338 20.75 -5.95 -3.67
N ASN A 339 21.05 -4.67 -3.90
CA ASN A 339 22.09 -3.95 -3.16
C ASN A 339 21.51 -3.10 -2.02
N ASP A 340 20.32 -2.54 -2.18
CA ASP A 340 19.70 -1.68 -1.17
C ASP A 340 18.95 -2.47 -0.08
N TRP A 341 18.45 -3.67 -0.39
CA TRP A 341 17.67 -4.48 0.55
C TRP A 341 18.49 -5.64 1.10
N ARG A 342 18.63 -5.67 2.42
CA ARG A 342 19.28 -6.76 3.16
C ARG A 342 18.40 -8.01 3.21
N ARG A 343 17.10 -7.81 3.31
CA ARG A 343 16.05 -8.83 3.38
C ARG A 343 14.92 -8.46 2.44
N ILE A 344 14.32 -9.44 1.74
CA ILE A 344 13.21 -9.20 0.81
C ILE A 344 11.88 -9.42 1.53
N PHE A 345 11.62 -10.64 1.99
CA PHE A 345 10.36 -11.04 2.62
C PHE A 345 10.47 -11.12 4.15
N PRO A 346 9.34 -11.13 4.88
CA PRO A 346 9.26 -11.25 6.34
C PRO A 346 9.89 -12.50 6.93
#